data_6e13a45b3bd0ca1b78c8d1d24708d935
#
_entry.id   6e13a45b3bd0ca1b78c8d1d24708d935
#
_cell.length_a   1.000
_cell.length_b   1.000
_cell.length_c   1.000
_cell.angle_alpha   90.00
_cell.angle_beta   90.00
_cell.angle_gamma   90.00
#
_symmetry.space_group_name_H-M   'P 1'
#
loop_
_entity.id
_entity.type
_entity.pdbx_description
1 polymer ?
#
loop_
_entity_poly.entity_id
_entity_poly.type
_entity_poly.pdbx_seq_one_letter_code
_entity_poly.pdbx_strand_id
1 'polypeptide(L)'
;CSTCYARIFKRRTCPSCGDFARLPRDNEQAICNECIKKQPCIRCNQTNKPIGKLTEYGVVCNSCSVYFRPIETCERCGTPSQKLTRISRFNDDLRVCSKCATRDYETCPSCQKHRLLESDASGQKACKKCRDNAEKSCKACHCMIAAGCADLCADCYWHQNLWNKFDQNHNAFESTYLKQQYESYTDWLEKKIGSHKAALYINKHTHFFMKTEIDWNKSVPTPKQLLARLRSSGLRKFELVMQWLKEVHDIQIDMYNKK
;
A
#
# COMPACT_ATOMS: atom_id res chain seq x y z
N CYS A 1 36.24 10.59 -4.11
CA CYS A 1 36.99 11.65 -3.40
C CYS A 1 36.47 13.04 -3.86
N SER A 2 36.81 14.09 -3.12
CA SER A 2 36.40 15.48 -3.42
C SER A 2 36.86 15.96 -4.80
N THR A 3 38.03 15.57 -5.22
CA THR A 3 38.63 15.92 -6.51
C THR A 3 37.86 15.29 -7.68
N CYS A 4 37.50 14.00 -7.59
CA CYS A 4 36.68 13.34 -8.62
C CYS A 4 35.26 13.97 -8.70
N TYR A 5 34.69 14.31 -7.56
CA TYR A 5 33.40 14.96 -7.52
C TYR A 5 33.40 16.35 -8.16
N ALA A 6 34.44 17.15 -7.90
CA ALA A 6 34.63 18.47 -8.51
C ALA A 6 34.87 18.43 -10.03
N ARG A 7 35.40 17.31 -10.57
CA ARG A 7 35.57 17.12 -12.03
C ARG A 7 34.24 16.90 -12.72
N ILE A 8 33.29 16.18 -12.08
CA ILE A 8 32.04 15.76 -12.67
C ILE A 8 30.94 16.83 -12.45
N PHE A 9 30.96 17.53 -11.30
CA PHE A 9 29.92 18.49 -10.92
C PHE A 9 30.45 19.92 -10.78
N LYS A 10 29.64 20.89 -11.22
CA LYS A 10 29.88 22.33 -11.04
C LYS A 10 28.69 22.97 -10.35
N ARG A 11 28.93 23.96 -9.49
CA ARG A 11 27.87 24.82 -8.96
C ARG A 11 27.39 25.78 -10.02
N ARG A 12 26.09 25.79 -10.31
CA ARG A 12 25.43 26.71 -11.24
C ARG A 12 23.93 26.82 -10.92
N THR A 13 23.28 27.81 -11.47
CA THR A 13 21.85 28.02 -11.35
C THR A 13 21.07 26.86 -12.00
N CYS A 14 20.11 26.30 -11.29
CA CYS A 14 19.23 25.28 -11.81
C CYS A 14 18.27 25.88 -12.84
N PRO A 15 18.19 25.35 -14.08
CA PRO A 15 17.32 25.94 -15.10
C PRO A 15 15.82 25.79 -14.79
N SER A 16 15.43 24.91 -13.84
CA SER A 16 14.05 24.66 -13.49
C SER A 16 13.52 25.51 -12.32
N CYS A 17 14.33 25.75 -11.28
CA CYS A 17 13.87 26.50 -10.08
C CYS A 17 14.67 27.78 -9.82
N GLY A 18 15.75 28.03 -10.53
CA GLY A 18 16.61 29.19 -10.29
C GLY A 18 17.58 29.05 -9.10
N ASP A 19 17.51 28.00 -8.31
CA ASP A 19 18.39 27.80 -7.16
C ASP A 19 19.81 27.43 -7.56
N PHE A 20 20.78 27.87 -6.77
CA PHE A 20 22.19 27.57 -6.99
C PHE A 20 22.55 26.18 -6.45
N ALA A 21 22.74 25.23 -7.37
CA ALA A 21 22.96 23.83 -7.04
C ALA A 21 24.19 23.22 -7.72
N ARG A 22 24.66 22.09 -7.23
CA ARG A 22 25.69 21.29 -7.90
C ARG A 22 25.07 20.43 -8.98
N LEU A 23 25.39 20.70 -10.24
CA LEU A 23 24.86 20.01 -11.42
C LEU A 23 25.99 19.39 -12.25
N PRO A 24 25.74 18.32 -13.01
CA PRO A 24 26.71 17.72 -13.93
C PRO A 24 27.29 18.75 -14.90
N ARG A 25 28.57 18.67 -15.20
CA ARG A 25 29.26 19.61 -16.11
C ARG A 25 28.91 19.37 -17.57
N ASP A 26 28.72 18.11 -17.91
CA ASP A 26 28.46 17.59 -19.27
C ASP A 26 27.03 17.72 -19.73
N ASN A 27 26.12 18.17 -18.84
CA ASN A 27 24.71 18.35 -19.19
C ASN A 27 24.22 19.75 -18.71
N GLU A 28 24.15 20.69 -19.62
CA GLU A 28 23.72 22.07 -19.34
C GLU A 28 22.25 22.17 -18.90
N GLN A 29 21.41 21.24 -19.34
CA GLN A 29 19.97 21.19 -19.00
C GLN A 29 19.70 20.40 -17.71
N ALA A 30 20.72 19.90 -17.04
CA ALA A 30 20.53 19.16 -15.79
C ALA A 30 19.90 20.05 -14.72
N ILE A 31 18.88 19.54 -14.05
CA ILE A 31 18.17 20.19 -12.97
C ILE A 31 18.61 19.69 -11.60
N CYS A 32 18.38 20.45 -10.55
CA CYS A 32 18.78 20.08 -9.19
C CYS A 32 17.96 18.90 -8.64
N ASN A 33 18.50 18.22 -7.63
CA ASN A 33 17.85 17.05 -7.02
C ASN A 33 16.44 17.34 -6.51
N GLU A 34 16.15 18.53 -6.01
CA GLU A 34 14.81 18.90 -5.56
C GLU A 34 13.82 18.99 -6.73
N CYS A 35 14.25 19.53 -7.86
CA CYS A 35 13.43 19.54 -9.07
C CYS A 35 13.24 18.13 -9.64
N ILE A 36 14.27 17.29 -9.58
CA ILE A 36 14.16 15.88 -10.02
C ILE A 36 13.16 15.11 -9.14
N LYS A 37 13.15 15.32 -7.83
CA LYS A 37 12.20 14.68 -6.91
C LYS A 37 10.75 15.05 -7.19
N LYS A 38 10.50 16.24 -7.69
CA LYS A 38 9.15 16.70 -8.08
C LYS A 38 8.63 16.04 -9.36
N GLN A 39 9.51 15.44 -10.16
CA GLN A 39 9.10 14.72 -11.36
C GLN A 39 8.40 13.40 -11.00
N PRO A 40 7.35 13.01 -11.74
CA PRO A 40 6.70 11.72 -11.51
C PRO A 40 7.62 10.57 -11.92
N CYS A 41 7.62 9.51 -11.13
CA CYS A 41 8.30 8.29 -11.49
C CYS A 41 7.67 7.68 -12.75
N ILE A 42 8.47 7.42 -13.80
CA ILE A 42 7.98 6.89 -15.09
C ILE A 42 7.23 5.55 -15.00
N ARG A 43 7.38 4.82 -13.88
CA ARG A 43 6.70 3.53 -13.69
C ARG A 43 5.46 3.61 -12.81
N CYS A 44 5.51 4.30 -11.66
CA CYS A 44 4.40 4.34 -10.71
C CYS A 44 3.67 5.69 -10.67
N ASN A 45 4.10 6.64 -11.47
CA ASN A 45 3.57 8.01 -11.59
C ASN A 45 3.51 8.82 -10.28
N GLN A 46 4.23 8.37 -9.24
CA GLN A 46 4.27 9.08 -7.94
C GLN A 46 5.42 10.07 -7.91
N THR A 47 5.17 11.24 -7.31
CA THR A 47 6.13 12.32 -7.08
C THR A 47 6.68 12.28 -5.65
N ASN A 48 7.68 13.10 -5.37
CA ASN A 48 8.27 13.30 -4.04
C ASN A 48 8.82 12.04 -3.37
N LYS A 49 9.18 11.02 -4.17
CA LYS A 49 9.85 9.82 -3.69
C LYS A 49 11.36 9.90 -3.86
N PRO A 50 12.13 9.22 -2.98
CA PRO A 50 13.58 9.09 -3.17
C PRO A 50 13.91 8.54 -4.56
N ILE A 51 14.86 9.18 -5.24
CA ILE A 51 15.29 8.77 -6.58
C ILE A 51 16.14 7.52 -6.46
N GLY A 52 15.79 6.49 -7.23
CA GLY A 52 16.54 5.24 -7.30
C GLY A 52 17.42 5.13 -8.55
N LYS A 53 16.93 5.66 -9.68
CA LYS A 53 17.65 5.65 -10.96
C LYS A 53 17.17 6.80 -11.85
N LEU A 54 18.10 7.41 -12.59
CA LEU A 54 17.79 8.28 -13.71
C LEU A 54 17.96 7.45 -14.98
N THR A 55 16.99 7.51 -15.88
CA THR A 55 17.02 6.86 -17.18
C THR A 55 16.89 7.91 -18.28
N GLU A 56 17.13 7.55 -19.51
CA GLU A 56 16.90 8.40 -20.67
C GLU A 56 15.42 8.80 -20.84
N TYR A 57 14.49 8.00 -20.30
CA TYR A 57 13.05 8.24 -20.31
C TYR A 57 12.53 9.02 -19.10
N GLY A 58 13.38 9.30 -18.11
CA GLY A 58 13.02 10.08 -16.92
C GLY A 58 13.40 9.44 -15.59
N VAL A 59 12.77 9.93 -14.54
CA VAL A 59 13.07 9.57 -13.14
C VAL A 59 12.40 8.27 -12.74
N VAL A 60 13.15 7.39 -12.08
CA VAL A 60 12.63 6.18 -11.45
C VAL A 60 12.84 6.27 -9.94
N CYS A 61 11.77 6.16 -9.16
CA CYS A 61 11.88 6.16 -7.70
C CYS A 61 12.60 4.91 -7.18
N ASN A 62 13.11 4.97 -5.96
CA ASN A 62 13.90 3.89 -5.37
C ASN A 62 13.15 2.55 -5.34
N SER A 63 11.85 2.56 -5.01
CA SER A 63 11.02 1.35 -4.99
C SER A 63 10.85 0.71 -6.39
N CYS A 64 10.84 1.52 -7.44
CA CYS A 64 10.69 1.05 -8.82
C CYS A 64 12.03 0.71 -9.48
N SER A 65 13.17 1.18 -8.96
CA SER A 65 14.50 1.01 -9.58
C SER A 65 14.88 -0.46 -9.79
N VAL A 66 14.37 -1.36 -8.98
CA VAL A 66 14.59 -2.80 -9.11
C VAL A 66 14.14 -3.36 -10.46
N TYR A 67 13.05 -2.83 -11.02
CA TYR A 67 12.49 -3.28 -12.31
C TYR A 67 13.31 -2.83 -13.53
N PHE A 68 14.27 -1.93 -13.32
CA PHE A 68 15.21 -1.43 -14.34
C PHE A 68 16.60 -2.03 -14.17
N ARG A 69 16.76 -3.05 -13.33
CA ARG A 69 18.00 -3.81 -13.21
C ARG A 69 18.03 -4.95 -14.23
N PRO A 70 19.21 -5.36 -14.70
CA PRO A 70 19.33 -6.56 -15.53
C PRO A 70 18.81 -7.77 -14.74
N ILE A 71 18.25 -8.73 -15.46
CA ILE A 71 17.91 -10.03 -14.90
C ILE A 71 19.21 -10.83 -14.79
N GLU A 72 19.56 -11.24 -13.60
CA GLU A 72 20.72 -12.08 -13.32
C GLU A 72 20.27 -13.40 -12.68
N THR A 73 21.10 -14.43 -12.76
CA THR A 73 20.76 -15.75 -12.22
C THR A 73 21.14 -15.83 -10.74
N CYS A 74 20.22 -16.35 -9.92
CA CYS A 74 20.53 -16.64 -8.52
C CYS A 74 21.63 -17.72 -8.43
N GLU A 75 22.74 -17.38 -7.79
CA GLU A 75 23.93 -18.25 -7.71
C GLU A 75 23.67 -19.53 -6.88
N ARG A 76 22.57 -19.61 -6.14
CA ARG A 76 22.20 -20.77 -5.32
C ARG A 76 21.16 -21.69 -5.97
N CYS A 77 20.13 -21.14 -6.59
CA CYS A 77 19.04 -21.95 -7.13
C CYS A 77 18.84 -21.83 -8.65
N GLY A 78 19.67 -21.05 -9.33
CA GLY A 78 19.60 -20.87 -10.78
C GLY A 78 18.40 -20.04 -11.27
N THR A 79 17.51 -19.58 -10.40
CA THR A 79 16.33 -18.82 -10.82
C THR A 79 16.70 -17.41 -11.26
N PRO A 80 16.22 -16.95 -12.44
CA PRO A 80 16.41 -15.56 -12.87
C PRO A 80 15.71 -14.57 -11.92
N SER A 81 16.40 -13.48 -11.59
CA SER A 81 15.88 -12.46 -10.68
C SER A 81 16.49 -11.09 -10.95
N GLN A 82 15.67 -10.05 -10.88
CA GLN A 82 16.14 -8.65 -10.92
C GLN A 82 16.64 -8.15 -9.56
N LYS A 83 16.38 -8.92 -8.49
CA LYS A 83 16.79 -8.55 -7.14
C LYS A 83 17.58 -9.68 -6.51
N LEU A 84 18.89 -9.59 -6.62
CA LEU A 84 19.81 -10.47 -5.93
C LEU A 84 20.47 -9.70 -4.78
N THR A 85 20.69 -10.38 -3.65
CA THR A 85 21.33 -9.82 -2.45
C THR A 85 22.36 -10.78 -1.90
N ARG A 86 23.42 -10.26 -1.31
CA ARG A 86 24.34 -11.04 -0.49
C ARG A 86 23.82 -11.10 0.92
N ILE A 87 23.86 -12.27 1.52
CA ILE A 87 23.33 -12.52 2.87
C ILE A 87 24.51 -12.91 3.76
N SER A 88 24.99 -11.99 4.56
CA SER A 88 26.19 -12.16 5.42
C SER A 88 26.11 -13.38 6.35
N ARG A 89 24.91 -13.78 6.82
CA ARG A 89 24.73 -14.95 7.69
C ARG A 89 25.06 -16.29 7.02
N PHE A 90 25.08 -16.34 5.69
CA PHE A 90 25.46 -17.58 4.97
C PHE A 90 26.95 -17.76 4.82
N ASN A 91 27.71 -16.69 4.99
CA ASN A 91 29.18 -16.68 4.90
C ASN A 91 29.74 -17.28 3.59
N ASP A 92 28.98 -17.18 2.48
CA ASP A 92 29.31 -17.75 1.18
C ASP A 92 29.42 -16.73 0.05
N ASP A 93 29.28 -15.43 0.35
CA ASP A 93 29.32 -14.31 -0.59
C ASP A 93 28.40 -14.41 -1.82
N LEU A 94 27.57 -15.44 -1.91
CA LEU A 94 26.68 -15.67 -3.04
C LEU A 94 25.61 -14.60 -3.15
N ARG A 95 25.31 -14.20 -4.39
CA ARG A 95 24.17 -13.32 -4.72
C ARG A 95 22.92 -14.17 -4.92
N VAL A 96 21.99 -14.09 -3.98
CA VAL A 96 20.81 -14.95 -3.94
C VAL A 96 19.52 -14.20 -4.10
N CYS A 97 18.50 -14.84 -4.69
CA CYS A 97 17.15 -14.32 -4.80
C CYS A 97 16.45 -14.27 -3.43
N SER A 98 15.35 -13.54 -3.34
CA SER A 98 14.60 -13.38 -2.08
C SER A 98 14.16 -14.71 -1.46
N LYS A 99 13.79 -15.72 -2.27
CA LYS A 99 13.42 -17.05 -1.81
C LYS A 99 14.60 -17.76 -1.13
N CYS A 100 15.76 -17.75 -1.75
CA CYS A 100 16.97 -18.32 -1.14
C CYS A 100 17.46 -17.51 0.07
N ALA A 101 17.25 -16.20 0.04
CA ALA A 101 17.61 -15.33 1.16
C ALA A 101 16.80 -15.59 2.44
N THR A 102 15.58 -16.13 2.31
CA THR A 102 14.68 -16.38 3.44
C THR A 102 14.40 -17.87 3.69
N ARG A 103 15.18 -18.78 3.10
CA ARG A 103 14.94 -20.22 3.19
C ARG A 103 14.87 -20.77 4.62
N ASP A 104 15.62 -20.16 5.53
CA ASP A 104 15.70 -20.57 6.94
C ASP A 104 14.71 -19.80 7.84
N TYR A 105 13.78 -19.04 7.23
CA TYR A 105 12.77 -18.33 8.01
C TYR A 105 11.65 -19.29 8.39
N GLU A 106 11.20 -19.16 9.61
CA GLU A 106 10.06 -19.88 10.19
C GLU A 106 9.04 -18.87 10.74
N THR A 107 7.81 -19.30 10.95
CA THR A 107 6.81 -18.44 11.58
C THR A 107 7.07 -18.34 13.09
N CYS A 108 7.34 -17.15 13.57
CA CYS A 108 7.53 -16.90 14.99
C CYS A 108 6.22 -17.17 15.74
N PRO A 109 6.19 -18.04 16.77
CA PRO A 109 4.98 -18.37 17.50
C PRO A 109 4.36 -17.18 18.23
N SER A 110 5.19 -16.24 18.70
CA SER A 110 4.72 -15.08 19.47
C SER A 110 4.10 -13.98 18.60
N CYS A 111 4.73 -13.61 17.45
CA CYS A 111 4.28 -12.49 16.62
C CYS A 111 3.72 -12.90 15.25
N GLN A 112 3.67 -14.19 14.94
CA GLN A 112 3.17 -14.77 13.68
C GLN A 112 3.85 -14.23 12.41
N LYS A 113 5.05 -13.63 12.55
CA LYS A 113 5.84 -13.14 11.41
C LYS A 113 6.83 -14.21 10.95
N HIS A 114 6.98 -14.33 9.64
CA HIS A 114 7.95 -15.22 9.02
C HIS A 114 9.35 -14.59 9.11
N ARG A 115 10.21 -15.15 9.97
CA ARG A 115 11.54 -14.59 10.31
C ARG A 115 12.52 -15.70 10.66
N LEU A 116 13.81 -15.34 10.74
CA LEU A 116 14.81 -16.19 11.35
C LEU A 116 14.48 -16.33 12.84
N LEU A 117 14.37 -17.58 13.31
CA LEU A 117 14.15 -17.88 14.72
C LEU A 117 15.47 -18.28 15.37
N GLU A 118 15.58 -17.96 16.65
CA GLU A 118 16.70 -18.35 17.51
C GLU A 118 16.10 -19.08 18.72
N SER A 119 16.75 -20.15 19.18
CA SER A 119 16.35 -20.86 20.39
C SER A 119 16.91 -20.16 21.61
N ASP A 120 16.12 -20.07 22.66
CA ASP A 120 16.57 -19.66 23.98
C ASP A 120 17.21 -20.84 24.76
N ALA A 121 17.61 -20.58 26.03
CA ALA A 121 18.20 -21.61 26.90
C ALA A 121 17.21 -22.74 27.22
N SER A 122 15.91 -22.53 27.08
CA SER A 122 14.86 -23.55 27.29
C SER A 122 14.51 -24.32 26.00
N GLY A 123 15.14 -23.99 24.85
CA GLY A 123 14.85 -24.57 23.56
C GLY A 123 13.64 -23.97 22.84
N GLN A 124 12.99 -22.94 23.40
CA GLN A 124 11.89 -22.25 22.74
C GLN A 124 12.41 -21.37 21.60
N LYS A 125 11.80 -21.52 20.42
CA LYS A 125 12.15 -20.73 19.24
C LYS A 125 11.34 -19.46 19.17
N ALA A 126 12.01 -18.31 19.06
CA ALA A 126 11.39 -17.02 18.83
C ALA A 126 12.25 -16.14 17.91
N CYS A 127 11.65 -15.16 17.21
CA CYS A 127 12.43 -14.17 16.50
C CYS A 127 13.16 -13.25 17.50
N LYS A 128 14.30 -12.70 17.11
CA LYS A 128 15.13 -11.85 17.98
C LYS A 128 14.32 -10.79 18.75
N LYS A 129 13.36 -10.12 18.09
CA LYS A 129 12.55 -9.09 18.75
C LYS A 129 11.66 -9.64 19.88
N CYS A 130 11.05 -10.82 19.67
CA CYS A 130 10.20 -11.44 20.67
C CYS A 130 11.01 -12.13 21.77
N ARG A 131 12.24 -12.55 21.49
CA ARG A 131 13.16 -13.09 22.48
C ARG A 131 13.69 -11.99 23.41
N ASP A 132 14.11 -10.85 22.82
CA ASP A 132 14.73 -9.75 23.56
C ASP A 132 13.69 -8.94 24.37
N ASN A 133 12.43 -8.88 23.88
CA ASN A 133 11.30 -8.20 24.54
C ASN A 133 10.02 -9.01 24.24
N ALA A 134 9.37 -9.54 25.25
CA ALA A 134 8.16 -10.37 25.05
C ALA A 134 7.00 -9.56 24.46
N GLU A 135 6.77 -8.36 24.95
CA GLU A 135 5.61 -7.53 24.62
C GLU A 135 5.95 -6.04 24.47
N LYS A 136 5.08 -5.32 23.80
CA LYS A 136 5.09 -3.86 23.69
C LYS A 136 3.64 -3.34 23.59
N SER A 137 3.43 -2.06 23.87
CA SER A 137 2.12 -1.42 23.75
C SER A 137 1.78 -1.06 22.30
N CYS A 138 0.54 -1.28 21.90
CA CYS A 138 -0.02 -0.75 20.65
C CYS A 138 -0.08 0.77 20.71
N LYS A 139 0.38 1.46 19.66
CA LYS A 139 0.40 2.94 19.63
C LYS A 139 -0.98 3.60 19.63
N ALA A 140 -2.03 2.88 19.21
CA ALA A 140 -3.37 3.44 19.11
C ALA A 140 -4.26 3.12 20.30
N CYS A 141 -4.36 1.85 20.70
CA CYS A 141 -5.28 1.43 21.78
C CYS A 141 -4.56 1.00 23.08
N HIS A 142 -3.23 1.05 23.09
CA HIS A 142 -2.38 0.69 24.23
C HIS A 142 -2.48 -0.78 24.71
N CYS A 143 -3.20 -1.65 24.01
CA CYS A 143 -3.19 -3.08 24.33
C CYS A 143 -1.79 -3.68 24.13
N MET A 144 -1.48 -4.70 24.90
CA MET A 144 -0.19 -5.40 24.80
C MET A 144 -0.16 -6.30 23.56
N ILE A 145 0.91 -6.20 22.78
CA ILE A 145 1.18 -6.98 21.59
C ILE A 145 2.60 -7.53 21.62
N ALA A 146 2.83 -8.66 20.97
CA ALA A 146 4.17 -9.23 20.89
C ALA A 146 5.17 -8.23 20.27
N ALA A 147 6.35 -8.10 20.85
CA ALA A 147 7.37 -7.11 20.44
C ALA A 147 7.79 -7.25 18.97
N GLY A 148 7.67 -8.45 18.40
CA GLY A 148 7.89 -8.71 16.97
C GLY A 148 6.82 -8.18 16.03
N CYS A 149 5.64 -7.80 16.52
CA CYS A 149 4.57 -7.20 15.72
C CYS A 149 4.95 -5.80 15.20
N ALA A 150 4.12 -5.23 14.33
CA ALA A 150 4.19 -3.82 13.97
C ALA A 150 3.73 -2.94 15.15
N ASP A 151 3.75 -1.62 15.02
CA ASP A 151 3.42 -0.68 16.12
C ASP A 151 1.93 -0.65 16.50
N LEU A 152 1.09 -1.27 15.70
CA LEU A 152 -0.34 -1.39 15.92
C LEU A 152 -0.72 -2.86 16.14
N CYS A 153 -1.73 -3.11 16.96
CA CYS A 153 -2.41 -4.40 17.01
C CYS A 153 -3.17 -4.66 15.69
N ALA A 154 -3.62 -5.88 15.47
CA ALA A 154 -4.31 -6.25 14.24
C ALA A 154 -5.57 -5.40 13.99
N ASP A 155 -6.37 -5.17 15.03
CA ASP A 155 -7.61 -4.40 14.93
C ASP A 155 -7.35 -2.93 14.57
N CYS A 156 -6.42 -2.27 15.28
CA CYS A 156 -6.03 -0.89 14.98
C CYS A 156 -5.40 -0.75 13.59
N TYR A 157 -4.60 -1.73 13.16
CA TYR A 157 -4.02 -1.72 11.81
C TYR A 157 -5.11 -1.81 10.74
N TRP A 158 -6.08 -2.72 10.89
CA TRP A 158 -7.13 -2.89 9.91
C TRP A 158 -8.16 -1.77 9.93
N HIS A 159 -8.48 -1.22 11.11
CA HIS A 159 -9.26 0.00 11.24
C HIS A 159 -8.62 1.16 10.47
N GLN A 160 -7.36 1.47 10.74
CA GLN A 160 -6.63 2.52 10.04
C GLN A 160 -6.54 2.26 8.52
N ASN A 161 -6.36 1.01 8.11
CA ASN A 161 -6.32 0.64 6.68
C ASN A 161 -7.67 0.87 5.99
N LEU A 162 -8.78 0.54 6.66
CA LEU A 162 -10.13 0.79 6.17
C LEU A 162 -10.36 2.29 5.95
N TRP A 163 -10.09 3.10 6.97
CA TRP A 163 -10.35 4.54 6.91
C TRP A 163 -9.40 5.28 5.97
N ASN A 164 -8.16 4.84 5.81
CA ASN A 164 -7.28 5.36 4.75
C ASN A 164 -7.83 5.09 3.33
N LYS A 165 -8.45 3.93 3.10
CA LYS A 165 -9.12 3.63 1.83
C LYS A 165 -10.42 4.43 1.66
N PHE A 166 -11.17 4.60 2.75
CA PHE A 166 -12.33 5.47 2.78
C PHE A 166 -11.97 6.88 2.32
N ASP A 167 -10.95 7.51 2.91
CA ASP A 167 -10.52 8.86 2.57
C ASP A 167 -10.14 8.99 1.09
N GLN A 168 -9.42 8.00 0.55
CA GLN A 168 -9.06 7.97 -0.87
C GLN A 168 -10.29 7.92 -1.78
N ASN A 169 -11.26 7.08 -1.44
CA ASN A 169 -12.47 6.88 -2.23
C ASN A 169 -13.48 8.03 -2.05
N HIS A 170 -13.66 8.51 -0.83
CA HIS A 170 -14.56 9.61 -0.48
C HIS A 170 -14.24 10.90 -1.27
N ASN A 171 -12.96 11.19 -1.47
CA ASN A 171 -12.52 12.37 -2.23
C ASN A 171 -12.84 12.29 -3.73
N ALA A 172 -13.15 11.10 -4.25
CA ALA A 172 -13.52 10.90 -5.65
C ALA A 172 -14.99 11.23 -5.94
N PHE A 173 -15.85 11.32 -4.93
CA PHE A 173 -17.26 11.69 -5.10
C PHE A 173 -17.45 13.22 -5.18
N GLU A 174 -18.37 13.66 -5.99
CA GLU A 174 -18.76 15.09 -6.10
C GLU A 174 -19.90 15.44 -5.14
N SER A 175 -20.90 14.55 -5.01
CA SER A 175 -22.09 14.76 -4.17
C SER A 175 -21.77 14.76 -2.68
N THR A 176 -22.02 15.87 -1.99
CA THR A 176 -21.86 15.98 -0.52
C THR A 176 -22.78 15.01 0.22
N TYR A 177 -24.01 14.82 -0.28
CA TYR A 177 -24.95 13.87 0.29
C TYR A 177 -24.43 12.43 0.19
N LEU A 178 -23.90 12.04 -0.99
CA LEU A 178 -23.30 10.72 -1.17
C LEU A 178 -22.10 10.50 -0.26
N LYS A 179 -21.25 11.53 -0.06
CA LYS A 179 -20.10 11.47 0.86
C LYS A 179 -20.54 11.09 2.27
N GLN A 180 -21.58 11.72 2.79
CA GLN A 180 -22.14 11.40 4.12
C GLN A 180 -22.71 9.97 4.17
N GLN A 181 -23.40 9.54 3.11
CA GLN A 181 -23.95 8.19 3.03
C GLN A 181 -22.84 7.12 2.92
N TYR A 182 -21.78 7.42 2.19
CA TYR A 182 -20.64 6.52 2.07
C TYR A 182 -19.87 6.38 3.40
N GLU A 183 -19.78 7.44 4.18
CA GLU A 183 -19.23 7.40 5.55
C GLU A 183 -20.12 6.52 6.46
N SER A 184 -21.44 6.77 6.47
CA SER A 184 -22.42 5.95 7.20
C SER A 184 -22.35 4.47 6.81
N TYR A 185 -22.21 4.19 5.51
CA TYR A 185 -22.02 2.84 5.01
C TYR A 185 -20.71 2.20 5.52
N THR A 186 -19.61 2.95 5.51
CA THR A 186 -18.29 2.44 5.93
C THR A 186 -18.30 2.10 7.42
N ASP A 187 -18.89 2.95 8.25
CA ASP A 187 -19.07 2.71 9.69
C ASP A 187 -19.97 1.49 9.96
N TRP A 188 -21.10 1.38 9.26
CA TRP A 188 -21.96 0.22 9.33
C TRP A 188 -21.24 -1.07 8.90
N LEU A 189 -20.49 -1.01 7.80
CA LEU A 189 -19.74 -2.14 7.25
C LEU A 189 -18.70 -2.64 8.25
N GLU A 190 -17.95 -1.72 8.87
CA GLU A 190 -16.96 -2.05 9.88
C GLU A 190 -17.59 -2.75 11.09
N LYS A 191 -18.70 -2.22 11.60
CA LYS A 191 -19.46 -2.80 12.72
C LYS A 191 -20.03 -4.18 12.37
N LYS A 192 -20.49 -4.36 11.13
CA LYS A 192 -21.14 -5.58 10.67
C LYS A 192 -20.21 -6.75 10.44
N ILE A 193 -19.05 -6.53 9.84
CA ILE A 193 -18.13 -7.60 9.42
C ILE A 193 -16.71 -7.48 9.97
N GLY A 194 -16.43 -6.46 10.77
CA GLY A 194 -15.12 -6.15 11.36
C GLY A 194 -14.16 -5.46 10.39
N SER A 195 -13.22 -4.69 10.96
CA SER A 195 -12.30 -3.81 10.22
C SER A 195 -11.51 -4.52 9.13
N HIS A 196 -11.04 -5.74 9.39
CA HIS A 196 -10.25 -6.53 8.42
C HIS A 196 -11.05 -6.83 7.15
N LYS A 197 -12.23 -7.45 7.30
CA LYS A 197 -13.09 -7.78 6.15
C LYS A 197 -13.59 -6.52 5.45
N ALA A 198 -13.99 -5.50 6.21
CA ALA A 198 -14.43 -4.22 5.66
C ALA A 198 -13.33 -3.59 4.78
N ALA A 199 -12.09 -3.57 5.23
CA ALA A 199 -10.95 -3.08 4.46
C ALA A 199 -10.68 -3.85 3.16
N LEU A 200 -11.04 -5.14 3.09
CA LEU A 200 -10.95 -5.92 1.85
C LEU A 200 -12.07 -5.61 0.86
N TYR A 201 -13.26 -5.31 1.36
CA TYR A 201 -14.45 -5.13 0.51
C TYR A 201 -14.71 -3.68 0.09
N ILE A 202 -14.26 -2.69 0.87
CA ILE A 202 -14.62 -1.27 0.67
C ILE A 202 -14.38 -0.77 -0.77
N ASN A 203 -13.24 -1.07 -1.37
CA ASN A 203 -12.93 -0.66 -2.74
C ASN A 203 -13.89 -1.28 -3.78
N LYS A 204 -14.31 -2.54 -3.58
CA LYS A 204 -15.31 -3.17 -4.44
C LYS A 204 -16.65 -2.45 -4.31
N HIS A 205 -17.04 -2.12 -3.08
CA HIS A 205 -18.32 -1.47 -2.82
C HIS A 205 -18.33 0.01 -3.26
N THR A 206 -17.20 0.69 -3.27
CA THR A 206 -17.03 2.03 -3.85
C THR A 206 -17.52 2.08 -5.30
N HIS A 207 -17.30 1.03 -6.08
CA HIS A 207 -17.80 0.95 -7.46
C HIS A 207 -19.35 0.99 -7.55
N PHE A 208 -20.06 0.53 -6.54
CA PHE A 208 -21.53 0.71 -6.48
C PHE A 208 -21.85 2.19 -6.37
N PHE A 209 -21.28 2.88 -5.41
CA PHE A 209 -21.54 4.30 -5.16
C PHE A 209 -21.16 5.16 -6.37
N MET A 210 -19.99 4.91 -6.98
CA MET A 210 -19.57 5.61 -8.21
C MET A 210 -20.55 5.43 -9.36
N LYS A 211 -21.07 4.22 -9.57
CA LYS A 211 -22.01 3.94 -10.66
C LYS A 211 -23.39 4.54 -10.43
N THR A 212 -23.74 4.78 -9.20
CA THR A 212 -25.06 5.29 -8.81
C THR A 212 -25.01 6.74 -8.33
N GLU A 213 -23.86 7.41 -8.35
CA GLU A 213 -23.64 8.74 -7.77
C GLU A 213 -24.69 9.76 -8.20
N ILE A 214 -25.03 9.79 -9.48
CA ILE A 214 -26.03 10.73 -10.01
C ILE A 214 -27.42 10.58 -9.37
N ASP A 215 -27.72 9.41 -8.83
CA ASP A 215 -29.02 9.12 -8.20
C ASP A 215 -29.03 9.54 -6.71
N TRP A 216 -27.87 9.92 -6.12
CA TRP A 216 -27.68 10.34 -4.72
C TRP A 216 -27.73 11.88 -4.54
N ASN A 217 -28.52 12.56 -5.32
CA ASN A 217 -28.48 14.03 -5.38
C ASN A 217 -29.20 14.73 -4.24
N LYS A 218 -29.57 14.27 -3.17
CA LYS A 218 -30.18 14.82 -1.94
C LYS A 218 -31.00 13.78 -1.18
N SER A 219 -31.15 12.60 -1.73
CA SER A 219 -31.91 11.51 -1.14
C SER A 219 -31.30 10.18 -1.53
N VAL A 220 -31.65 9.14 -0.78
CA VAL A 220 -31.24 7.77 -1.11
C VAL A 220 -31.96 7.32 -2.39
N PRO A 221 -31.28 6.68 -3.34
CA PRO A 221 -31.88 6.21 -4.59
C PRO A 221 -32.98 5.20 -4.33
N THR A 222 -34.05 5.34 -5.11
CA THR A 222 -35.16 4.39 -5.08
C THR A 222 -34.77 3.03 -5.68
N PRO A 223 -35.48 1.92 -5.32
CA PRO A 223 -35.25 0.61 -5.94
C PRO A 223 -35.30 0.64 -7.46
N LYS A 224 -36.19 1.45 -8.05
CA LYS A 224 -36.34 1.59 -9.50
C LYS A 224 -35.09 2.22 -10.13
N GLN A 225 -34.51 3.25 -9.53
CA GLN A 225 -33.29 3.90 -10.00
C GLN A 225 -32.11 2.93 -9.93
N LEU A 226 -31.93 2.22 -8.81
CA LEU A 226 -30.85 1.25 -8.64
C LEU A 226 -30.94 0.09 -9.63
N LEU A 227 -32.15 -0.43 -9.88
CA LEU A 227 -32.38 -1.47 -10.89
C LEU A 227 -32.13 -0.97 -12.32
N ALA A 228 -32.47 0.27 -12.63
CA ALA A 228 -32.19 0.88 -13.92
C ALA A 228 -30.68 1.03 -14.17
N ARG A 229 -29.89 1.38 -13.14
CA ARG A 229 -28.42 1.56 -13.24
C ARG A 229 -27.64 0.24 -13.30
N LEU A 230 -27.98 -0.70 -12.44
CA LEU A 230 -27.13 -1.87 -12.20
C LEU A 230 -27.78 -3.19 -12.61
N ARG A 231 -29.07 -3.18 -12.92
CA ARG A 231 -29.89 -4.39 -13.14
C ARG A 231 -29.78 -5.37 -11.94
N SER A 232 -30.66 -6.36 -11.86
CA SER A 232 -30.66 -7.32 -10.75
C SER A 232 -29.34 -8.11 -10.62
N SER A 233 -28.72 -8.47 -11.75
CA SER A 233 -27.43 -9.21 -11.75
C SER A 233 -26.27 -8.37 -11.22
N GLY A 234 -26.29 -7.06 -11.45
CA GLY A 234 -25.29 -6.12 -10.93
C GLY A 234 -25.45 -5.90 -9.43
N LEU A 235 -26.68 -5.73 -8.95
CA LEU A 235 -27.00 -5.51 -7.54
C LEU A 235 -26.60 -6.70 -6.66
N ARG A 236 -26.78 -7.94 -7.15
CA ARG A 236 -26.34 -9.16 -6.42
C ARG A 236 -24.85 -9.16 -6.06
N LYS A 237 -24.01 -8.46 -6.81
CA LYS A 237 -22.58 -8.34 -6.51
C LYS A 237 -22.27 -7.49 -5.29
N PHE A 238 -23.26 -6.70 -4.82
CA PHE A 238 -23.17 -5.73 -3.72
C PHE A 238 -24.13 -6.06 -2.58
N GLU A 239 -24.23 -7.32 -2.23
CA GLU A 239 -25.19 -7.83 -1.22
C GLU A 239 -25.11 -7.06 0.11
N LEU A 240 -23.91 -6.77 0.61
CA LEU A 240 -23.73 -5.98 1.85
C LEU A 240 -24.21 -4.53 1.69
N VAL A 241 -24.10 -3.92 0.52
CA VAL A 241 -24.70 -2.59 0.28
C VAL A 241 -26.21 -2.67 0.28
N MET A 242 -26.79 -3.74 -0.31
CA MET A 242 -28.25 -3.96 -0.30
C MET A 242 -28.75 -4.19 1.13
N GLN A 243 -27.98 -4.91 1.94
CA GLN A 243 -28.29 -5.15 3.35
C GLN A 243 -28.28 -3.84 4.14
N TRP A 244 -27.27 -2.98 3.93
CA TRP A 244 -27.21 -1.66 4.56
C TRP A 244 -28.38 -0.77 4.14
N LEU A 245 -28.72 -0.72 2.85
CA LEU A 245 -29.88 0.02 2.36
C LEU A 245 -31.18 -0.42 3.03
N LYS A 246 -31.33 -1.73 3.26
CA LYS A 246 -32.48 -2.28 3.97
C LYS A 246 -32.45 -1.93 5.46
N GLU A 247 -31.32 -2.11 6.15
CA GLU A 247 -31.23 -1.93 7.60
C GLU A 247 -31.23 -0.46 8.04
N VAL A 248 -30.65 0.43 7.25
CA VAL A 248 -30.47 1.85 7.61
C VAL A 248 -31.50 2.76 6.94
N HIS A 249 -31.95 2.43 5.74
CA HIS A 249 -32.84 3.27 4.95
C HIS A 249 -34.24 2.64 4.65
N ASP A 250 -34.47 1.44 5.17
CA ASP A 250 -35.72 0.67 4.91
C ASP A 250 -36.02 0.46 3.41
N ILE A 251 -34.97 0.38 2.59
CA ILE A 251 -35.08 0.16 1.15
C ILE A 251 -34.88 -1.32 0.85
N GLN A 252 -35.95 -1.97 0.46
CA GLN A 252 -35.96 -3.37 0.04
C GLN A 252 -36.01 -3.47 -1.50
N ILE A 253 -35.06 -4.20 -2.08
CA ILE A 253 -34.98 -4.42 -3.53
C ILE A 253 -35.16 -5.91 -3.80
N ASP A 254 -36.19 -6.23 -4.56
CA ASP A 254 -36.41 -7.61 -5.02
C ASP A 254 -35.47 -7.93 -6.18
N MET A 255 -34.37 -8.65 -5.84
CA MET A 255 -33.33 -9.02 -6.80
C MET A 255 -33.62 -10.35 -7.53
N TYR A 256 -34.72 -11.04 -7.19
CA TYR A 256 -34.98 -12.39 -7.66
C TYR A 256 -36.20 -12.49 -8.60
N ASN A 257 -37.07 -11.47 -8.63
CA ASN A 257 -38.16 -11.45 -9.58
C ASN A 257 -37.65 -11.22 -11.01
N LYS A 258 -37.64 -12.29 -11.80
CA LYS A 258 -37.55 -12.21 -13.26
C LYS A 258 -38.93 -11.77 -13.79
N LYS A 259 -39.04 -10.52 -14.25
CA LYS A 259 -40.03 -10.18 -15.26
C LYS A 259 -39.44 -10.38 -16.64
#